data_95965679c212cb45c80119b8a1c2ecc4
#
_entry.id   95965679c212cb45c80119b8a1c2ecc4
#
_cell.length_a   1.000
_cell.length_b   1.000
_cell.length_c   1.000
_cell.angle_alpha   90.00
_cell.angle_beta   90.00
_cell.angle_gamma   90.00
#
_symmetry.space_group_name_H-M   'P 1'
#
loop_
_entity.id
_entity.type
_entity.pdbx_description
1 polymer ?
#
loop_
_entity_poly.entity_id
_entity_poly.type
_entity_poly.pdbx_seq_one_letter_code
_entity_poly.pdbx_strand_id
1 'polypeptide(L)'
;TLYRGIKELDYNQPAPQQADTAREGVITALADAYTKVEGLLTGNGKAAPTAQSEQQKRDSLKRASRMDMEAGAEAKDEVEAVLAYAPNGALMGSSHVTHPFPVRLWIYNRYVDSHRRFGRWMFRHFAATPVYVSTVNPRTRCTVAQNTLRGRGYFQARVSHDTIPMKHPRKAKLSYRVETGPLFHLDSIAYLHFPQRADSIIRATMPRH
;
A
#
# COMPACT_ATOMS: atom_id res chain seq x y z
N THR A 1 14.56 21.13 -12.48
CA THR A 1 14.41 19.99 -13.40
C THR A 1 12.94 19.69 -13.63
N LEU A 2 12.52 19.63 -14.89
CA LEU A 2 11.14 19.36 -15.30
C LEU A 2 10.77 17.90 -15.03
N TYR A 3 9.63 17.69 -14.38
CA TYR A 3 9.10 16.37 -14.09
C TYR A 3 8.47 15.71 -15.33
N ARG A 4 8.82 14.47 -15.62
CA ARG A 4 8.38 13.70 -16.80
C ARG A 4 7.56 12.46 -16.47
N GLY A 5 7.12 12.33 -15.24
CA GLY A 5 6.34 11.19 -14.78
C GLY A 5 7.18 10.18 -14.01
N ILE A 6 6.52 9.13 -13.58
CA ILE A 6 7.14 7.98 -12.93
C ILE A 6 7.75 7.09 -14.01
N LYS A 7 9.01 6.67 -13.85
CA LYS A 7 9.64 5.70 -14.74
C LYS A 7 9.18 4.29 -14.40
N GLU A 8 9.17 3.99 -13.12
CA GLU A 8 8.92 2.68 -12.60
C GLU A 8 8.36 2.80 -11.18
N LEU A 9 7.32 2.09 -10.91
CA LEU A 9 6.79 1.87 -9.58
C LEU A 9 7.08 0.41 -9.23
N ASP A 10 8.18 0.19 -8.52
CA ASP A 10 8.57 -1.12 -8.00
C ASP A 10 7.81 -1.37 -6.71
N TYR A 11 6.80 -2.20 -6.80
CA TYR A 11 5.98 -2.61 -5.67
C TYR A 11 6.36 -4.05 -5.29
N ASN A 12 7.30 -4.16 -4.36
CA ASN A 12 7.73 -5.44 -3.82
C ASN A 12 6.79 -5.87 -2.68
N GLN A 13 5.72 -6.55 -3.02
CA GLN A 13 4.93 -7.27 -2.04
C GLN A 13 5.72 -8.55 -1.71
N PRO A 14 6.07 -8.80 -0.43
CA PRO A 14 6.67 -10.09 -0.09
C PRO A 14 5.71 -11.18 -0.57
N ALA A 15 6.25 -12.14 -1.33
CA ALA A 15 5.47 -13.31 -1.72
C ALA A 15 4.82 -13.88 -0.45
N PRO A 16 3.55 -14.29 -0.49
CA PRO A 16 2.87 -14.90 0.64
C PRO A 16 3.79 -15.97 1.19
N GLN A 17 4.22 -15.77 2.44
CA GLN A 17 5.42 -16.41 2.97
C GLN A 17 5.25 -17.93 2.99
N GLN A 18 5.96 -18.64 2.13
CA GLN A 18 6.25 -20.05 2.34
C GLN A 18 6.95 -20.31 3.69
N ALA A 19 7.50 -19.27 4.33
CA ALA A 19 8.04 -19.33 5.67
C ALA A 19 6.96 -19.50 6.76
N ASP A 20 5.75 -18.99 6.57
CA ASP A 20 4.67 -19.19 7.54
C ASP A 20 4.11 -20.59 7.47
N THR A 21 4.04 -21.21 6.28
CA THR A 21 3.63 -22.62 6.16
C THR A 21 4.62 -23.58 6.82
N ALA A 22 5.94 -23.28 6.79
CA ALA A 22 6.92 -24.09 7.51
C ALA A 22 6.87 -23.86 9.02
N ARG A 23 6.64 -22.61 9.48
CA ARG A 23 6.43 -22.30 10.90
C ARG A 23 5.10 -22.84 11.42
N GLU A 24 4.02 -22.68 10.68
CA GLU A 24 2.72 -23.31 11.01
C GLU A 24 2.83 -24.82 11.04
N GLY A 25 3.54 -25.43 10.11
CA GLY A 25 3.80 -26.87 10.12
C GLY A 25 4.56 -27.32 11.38
N VAL A 26 5.54 -26.55 11.85
CA VAL A 26 6.30 -26.85 13.08
C VAL A 26 5.44 -26.59 14.33
N ILE A 27 4.66 -25.50 14.36
CA ILE A 27 3.76 -25.19 15.50
C ILE A 27 2.64 -26.22 15.59
N THR A 28 2.07 -26.64 14.46
CA THR A 28 1.03 -27.67 14.41
C THR A 28 1.58 -29.02 14.83
N ALA A 29 2.78 -29.39 14.39
CA ALA A 29 3.45 -30.62 14.77
C ALA A 29 3.81 -30.64 16.28
N LEU A 30 4.25 -29.50 16.84
CA LEU A 30 4.50 -29.33 18.28
C LEU A 30 3.19 -29.37 19.10
N ALA A 31 2.13 -28.72 18.62
CA ALA A 31 0.81 -28.78 19.27
C ALA A 31 0.22 -30.19 19.24
N ASP A 32 0.35 -30.93 18.14
CA ASP A 32 -0.07 -32.32 18.02
C ASP A 32 0.76 -33.25 18.91
N ALA A 33 2.07 -33.01 19.00
CA ALA A 33 2.94 -33.76 19.91
C ALA A 33 2.58 -33.47 21.37
N TYR A 34 2.30 -32.23 21.74
CA TYR A 34 1.91 -31.85 23.10
C TYR A 34 0.54 -32.44 23.49
N THR A 35 -0.47 -32.37 22.61
CA THR A 35 -1.79 -32.98 22.85
C THR A 35 -1.73 -34.50 22.93
N LYS A 36 -0.81 -35.12 22.18
CA LYS A 36 -0.59 -36.60 22.25
C LYS A 36 0.06 -37.00 23.56
N VAL A 37 1.00 -36.21 24.06
CA VAL A 37 1.65 -36.45 25.38
C VAL A 37 0.66 -36.18 26.51
N GLU A 38 -0.14 -35.13 26.43
CA GLU A 38 -1.17 -34.80 27.43
C GLU A 38 -2.29 -35.85 27.45
N GLY A 39 -2.70 -36.38 26.28
CA GLY A 39 -3.65 -37.47 26.15
C GLY A 39 -3.15 -38.78 26.75
N LEU A 40 -1.84 -39.05 26.69
CA LEU A 40 -1.18 -40.20 27.30
C LEU A 40 -1.08 -40.08 28.84
N LEU A 41 -0.91 -38.85 29.34
CA LEU A 41 -0.77 -38.57 30.77
C LEU A 41 -2.13 -38.45 31.49
N THR A 42 -3.18 -37.99 30.82
CA THR A 42 -4.50 -37.75 31.45
C THR A 42 -5.54 -38.83 31.18
N GLY A 43 -5.22 -39.81 30.34
CA GLY A 43 -6.16 -40.90 30.01
C GLY A 43 -7.45 -40.46 29.30
N ASN A 44 -7.53 -39.18 28.92
CA ASN A 44 -8.70 -38.58 28.33
C ASN A 44 -8.45 -38.37 26.81
N GLY A 45 -8.64 -39.44 26.04
CA GLY A 45 -8.51 -39.42 24.59
C GLY A 45 -9.48 -38.39 23.98
N LYS A 46 -9.00 -37.20 23.68
CA LYS A 46 -9.72 -36.27 22.80
C LYS A 46 -9.92 -36.99 21.47
N ALA A 47 -11.17 -37.13 21.07
CA ALA A 47 -11.54 -37.68 19.77
C ALA A 47 -10.72 -37.03 18.66
N ALA A 48 -10.21 -37.82 17.73
CA ALA A 48 -9.51 -37.32 16.54
C ALA A 48 -10.37 -36.25 15.85
N PRO A 49 -9.78 -35.16 15.36
CA PRO A 49 -10.55 -34.07 14.73
C PRO A 49 -11.39 -34.66 13.61
N THR A 50 -12.69 -34.49 13.70
CA THR A 50 -13.64 -34.96 12.68
C THR A 50 -13.28 -34.30 11.33
N ALA A 51 -13.37 -35.04 10.23
CA ALA A 51 -13.09 -34.55 8.87
C ALA A 51 -13.79 -33.20 8.58
N GLN A 52 -14.94 -32.97 9.20
CA GLN A 52 -15.69 -31.70 9.15
C GLN A 52 -14.93 -30.54 9.83
N SER A 53 -14.22 -30.76 10.94
CA SER A 53 -13.45 -29.72 11.64
C SER A 53 -12.19 -29.33 10.88
N GLU A 54 -11.55 -30.28 10.19
CA GLU A 54 -10.42 -29.99 9.30
C GLU A 54 -10.85 -29.23 8.05
N GLN A 55 -12.00 -29.57 7.48
CA GLN A 55 -12.54 -28.86 6.33
C GLN A 55 -12.91 -27.42 6.69
N GLN A 56 -13.49 -27.21 7.87
CA GLN A 56 -13.82 -25.89 8.39
C GLN A 56 -12.58 -25.04 8.65
N LYS A 57 -11.48 -25.63 9.15
CA LYS A 57 -10.17 -24.97 9.28
C LYS A 57 -9.58 -24.59 7.90
N ARG A 58 -9.63 -25.48 6.93
CA ARG A 58 -9.15 -25.19 5.55
C ARG A 58 -9.95 -24.08 4.89
N ASP A 59 -11.25 -24.04 5.10
CA ASP A 59 -12.11 -23.00 4.54
C ASP A 59 -11.89 -21.63 5.22
N SER A 60 -11.65 -21.61 6.53
CA SER A 60 -11.29 -20.38 7.23
C SER A 60 -9.93 -19.83 6.79
N LEU A 61 -8.91 -20.68 6.60
CA LEU A 61 -7.61 -20.30 6.08
C LEU A 61 -7.71 -19.75 4.65
N LYS A 62 -8.52 -20.37 3.78
CA LYS A 62 -8.76 -19.87 2.43
C LYS A 62 -9.47 -18.51 2.42
N ARG A 63 -10.42 -18.30 3.34
CA ARG A 63 -11.08 -16.98 3.49
C ARG A 63 -10.11 -15.93 3.97
N ALA A 64 -9.29 -16.22 4.99
CA ALA A 64 -8.27 -15.31 5.49
C ALA A 64 -7.29 -14.92 4.38
N SER A 65 -6.72 -15.88 3.64
CA SER A 65 -5.80 -15.59 2.54
C SER A 65 -6.42 -14.76 1.41
N ARG A 66 -7.72 -14.93 1.13
CA ARG A 66 -8.44 -14.10 0.16
C ARG A 66 -8.60 -12.67 0.66
N MET A 67 -8.99 -12.49 1.92
CA MET A 67 -9.09 -11.15 2.54
C MET A 67 -7.76 -10.42 2.55
N ASP A 68 -6.65 -11.12 2.79
CA ASP A 68 -5.31 -10.54 2.76
C ASP A 68 -4.90 -10.08 1.36
N MET A 69 -5.26 -10.87 0.34
CA MET A 69 -5.03 -10.48 -1.07
C MET A 69 -5.85 -9.25 -1.47
N GLU A 70 -7.12 -9.17 -1.07
CA GLU A 70 -7.99 -8.02 -1.33
C GLU A 70 -7.47 -6.77 -0.61
N ALA A 71 -7.12 -6.88 0.67
CA ALA A 71 -6.52 -5.80 1.45
C ALA A 71 -5.19 -5.31 0.83
N GLY A 72 -4.37 -6.24 0.33
CA GLY A 72 -3.13 -5.93 -0.37
C GLY A 72 -3.35 -5.19 -1.68
N ALA A 73 -4.37 -5.56 -2.46
CA ALA A 73 -4.73 -4.89 -3.69
C ALA A 73 -5.23 -3.46 -3.43
N GLU A 74 -6.11 -3.27 -2.44
CA GLU A 74 -6.58 -1.94 -2.04
C GLU A 74 -5.44 -1.04 -1.56
N ALA A 75 -4.54 -1.57 -0.72
CA ALA A 75 -3.38 -0.83 -0.23
C ALA A 75 -2.46 -0.40 -1.38
N LYS A 76 -2.29 -1.25 -2.39
CA LYS A 76 -1.52 -0.94 -3.60
C LYS A 76 -2.15 0.22 -4.38
N ASP A 77 -3.45 0.15 -4.65
CA ASP A 77 -4.16 1.18 -5.40
C ASP A 77 -4.11 2.55 -4.70
N GLU A 78 -4.25 2.56 -3.37
CA GLU A 78 -4.11 3.79 -2.58
C GLU A 78 -2.70 4.37 -2.65
N VAL A 79 -1.67 3.53 -2.54
CA VAL A 79 -0.27 3.96 -2.65
C VAL A 79 0.02 4.49 -4.05
N GLU A 80 -0.46 3.84 -5.09
CA GLU A 80 -0.31 4.31 -6.47
C GLU A 80 -0.99 5.67 -6.65
N ALA A 81 -2.18 5.87 -6.11
CA ALA A 81 -2.88 7.16 -6.16
C ALA A 81 -2.10 8.27 -5.43
N VAL A 82 -1.51 7.98 -4.27
CA VAL A 82 -0.67 8.93 -3.51
C VAL A 82 0.61 9.29 -4.27
N LEU A 83 1.26 8.31 -4.89
CA LEU A 83 2.51 8.51 -5.63
C LEU A 83 2.27 9.13 -7.01
N ALA A 84 1.11 8.92 -7.60
CA ALA A 84 0.76 9.47 -8.91
C ALA A 84 0.76 11.00 -8.91
N TYR A 85 1.34 11.58 -9.94
CA TYR A 85 1.31 13.01 -10.21
C TYR A 85 1.30 13.26 -11.72
N ALA A 86 0.45 14.16 -12.18
CA ALA A 86 0.34 14.47 -13.60
C ALA A 86 1.64 15.13 -14.12
N PRO A 87 2.37 14.49 -15.05
CA PRO A 87 3.60 15.05 -15.61
C PRO A 87 3.32 16.18 -16.61
N ASN A 88 4.36 16.92 -17.00
CA ASN A 88 4.26 18.00 -18.00
C ASN A 88 3.71 17.56 -19.37
N GLY A 89 3.74 16.27 -19.68
CA GLY A 89 3.16 15.69 -20.90
C GLY A 89 1.76 15.12 -20.71
N ALA A 90 1.15 15.30 -19.53
CA ALA A 90 -0.17 14.77 -19.24
C ALA A 90 -1.26 15.38 -20.13
N LEU A 91 -2.11 14.52 -20.69
CA LEU A 91 -3.27 14.95 -21.44
C LEU A 91 -4.43 15.14 -20.46
N MET A 92 -5.02 16.34 -20.46
CA MET A 92 -6.15 16.71 -19.58
C MET A 92 -5.91 16.48 -18.07
N GLY A 93 -4.64 16.52 -17.62
CA GLY A 93 -4.28 16.30 -16.21
C GLY A 93 -4.17 14.85 -15.75
N SER A 94 -4.35 13.87 -16.64
CA SER A 94 -4.20 12.45 -16.31
C SER A 94 -2.73 12.08 -16.06
N SER A 95 -2.47 11.34 -14.98
CA SER A 95 -1.14 10.78 -14.72
C SER A 95 -0.77 9.61 -15.65
N HIS A 96 -1.77 8.94 -16.22
CA HIS A 96 -1.60 7.73 -17.03
C HIS A 96 -1.48 8.00 -18.53
N VAL A 97 -2.13 9.06 -19.02
CA VAL A 97 -2.12 9.40 -20.44
C VAL A 97 -1.18 10.57 -20.70
N THR A 98 -0.03 10.27 -21.29
CA THR A 98 0.99 11.27 -21.59
C THR A 98 1.21 11.38 -23.11
N HIS A 99 1.29 12.60 -23.60
CA HIS A 99 1.67 12.86 -24.98
C HIS A 99 3.20 13.02 -25.10
N PRO A 100 3.85 12.46 -26.12
CA PRO A 100 5.31 12.57 -26.29
C PRO A 100 5.79 14.03 -26.41
N PHE A 101 4.96 14.89 -26.97
CA PHE A 101 5.22 16.32 -27.04
C PHE A 101 4.31 17.11 -26.09
N PRO A 102 4.85 17.79 -25.07
CA PRO A 102 4.07 18.52 -24.08
C PRO A 102 3.58 19.87 -24.65
N VAL A 103 2.54 19.83 -25.46
CA VAL A 103 1.98 21.00 -26.18
C VAL A 103 1.66 22.15 -25.21
N ARG A 104 1.05 21.86 -24.07
CA ARG A 104 0.67 22.88 -23.09
C ARG A 104 1.87 23.58 -22.48
N LEU A 105 2.96 22.84 -22.22
CA LEU A 105 4.22 23.41 -21.74
C LEU A 105 4.93 24.21 -22.84
N TRP A 106 4.83 23.77 -24.12
CA TRP A 106 5.36 24.52 -25.25
C TRP A 106 4.64 25.85 -25.40
N ILE A 107 3.31 25.88 -25.30
CA ILE A 107 2.51 27.10 -25.31
C ILE A 107 2.92 28.03 -24.17
N TYR A 108 3.08 27.51 -22.96
CA TYR A 108 3.59 28.24 -21.81
C TYR A 108 4.91 28.96 -22.17
N ASN A 109 5.92 28.19 -22.57
CA ASN A 109 7.26 28.72 -22.86
C ASN A 109 7.27 29.70 -24.04
N ARG A 110 6.35 29.54 -25.00
CA ARG A 110 6.31 30.38 -26.22
C ARG A 110 5.59 31.69 -25.99
N TYR A 111 4.60 31.72 -25.08
CA TYR A 111 3.70 32.86 -24.94
C TYR A 111 3.70 33.50 -23.54
N VAL A 112 4.52 33.04 -22.61
CA VAL A 112 4.59 33.57 -21.22
C VAL A 112 4.88 35.07 -21.22
N ASP A 113 5.77 35.56 -22.13
CA ASP A 113 6.15 36.96 -22.22
C ASP A 113 5.46 37.69 -23.42
N SER A 114 4.39 37.10 -23.95
CA SER A 114 3.74 37.66 -25.12
C SER A 114 2.85 38.86 -24.78
N HIS A 115 3.17 40.01 -25.34
CA HIS A 115 2.33 41.24 -25.24
C HIS A 115 1.19 41.30 -26.28
N ARG A 116 1.19 40.42 -27.30
CA ARG A 116 0.17 40.36 -28.34
C ARG A 116 -1.13 39.76 -27.82
N ARG A 117 -2.29 40.30 -28.30
CA ARG A 117 -3.63 39.82 -27.89
C ARG A 117 -3.80 38.30 -28.11
N PHE A 118 -3.38 37.80 -29.27
CA PHE A 118 -3.44 36.39 -29.61
C PHE A 118 -2.56 35.52 -28.65
N GLY A 119 -1.31 35.94 -28.38
CA GLY A 119 -0.42 35.20 -27.50
C GLY A 119 -0.94 35.16 -26.07
N ARG A 120 -1.52 36.24 -25.54
CA ARG A 120 -2.17 36.27 -24.22
C ARG A 120 -3.41 35.39 -24.17
N TRP A 121 -4.19 35.35 -25.23
CA TRP A 121 -5.35 34.47 -25.35
C TRP A 121 -4.92 32.98 -25.33
N MET A 122 -3.93 32.61 -26.16
CA MET A 122 -3.35 31.26 -26.18
C MET A 122 -2.78 30.85 -24.83
N PHE A 123 -2.05 31.75 -24.17
CA PHE A 123 -1.49 31.49 -22.83
C PHE A 123 -2.59 31.23 -21.80
N ARG A 124 -3.62 32.07 -21.76
CA ARG A 124 -4.70 32.00 -20.78
C ARG A 124 -5.52 30.71 -20.91
N HIS A 125 -5.74 30.20 -22.12
CA HIS A 125 -6.65 29.07 -22.35
C HIS A 125 -5.93 27.72 -22.46
N PHE A 126 -4.69 27.70 -22.90
CA PHE A 126 -4.01 26.45 -23.25
C PHE A 126 -2.68 26.22 -22.54
N ALA A 127 -2.07 27.23 -21.94
CA ALA A 127 -0.83 27.04 -21.19
C ALA A 127 -1.04 26.23 -19.93
N ALA A 128 -0.06 25.40 -19.59
CA ALA A 128 0.01 24.75 -18.29
C ALA A 128 1.30 25.17 -17.59
N THR A 129 1.19 25.48 -16.31
CA THR A 129 2.36 25.77 -15.48
C THR A 129 3.33 24.58 -15.50
N PRO A 130 4.64 24.83 -15.64
CA PRO A 130 5.62 23.75 -15.66
C PRO A 130 5.67 23.04 -14.30
N VAL A 131 5.60 21.74 -14.33
CA VAL A 131 5.75 20.89 -13.13
C VAL A 131 7.23 20.54 -12.99
N TYR A 132 7.80 20.90 -11.86
CA TYR A 132 9.18 20.57 -11.48
C TYR A 132 9.20 19.38 -10.51
N VAL A 133 10.33 18.67 -10.45
CA VAL A 133 10.53 17.59 -9.47
C VAL A 133 10.36 18.11 -8.04
N SER A 134 10.79 19.33 -7.76
CA SER A 134 10.57 19.99 -6.47
C SER A 134 9.10 20.22 -6.14
N THR A 135 8.28 20.56 -7.13
CA THR A 135 6.83 20.74 -6.96
C THR A 135 6.11 19.42 -6.67
N VAL A 136 6.57 18.31 -7.25
CA VAL A 136 6.04 16.97 -6.98
C VAL A 136 6.28 16.56 -5.53
N ASN A 137 7.35 17.07 -4.93
CA ASN A 137 7.76 16.80 -3.55
C ASN A 137 7.79 15.30 -3.21
N PRO A 138 8.68 14.51 -3.85
CA PRO A 138 8.67 13.06 -3.75
C PRO A 138 8.89 12.53 -2.32
N ARG A 139 9.66 13.26 -1.49
CA ARG A 139 9.85 12.91 -0.08
C ARG A 139 8.54 12.86 0.70
N THR A 140 7.75 13.92 0.60
CA THR A 140 6.43 13.99 1.29
C THR A 140 5.50 12.90 0.80
N ARG A 141 5.51 12.60 -0.51
CA ARG A 141 4.72 11.51 -1.08
C ARG A 141 5.14 10.15 -0.55
N CYS A 142 6.43 9.88 -0.45
CA CYS A 142 6.93 8.66 0.18
C CYS A 142 6.46 8.53 1.64
N THR A 143 6.53 9.62 2.42
CA THR A 143 6.06 9.61 3.81
C THR A 143 4.55 9.36 3.90
N VAL A 144 3.75 10.00 3.05
CA VAL A 144 2.29 9.78 3.01
C VAL A 144 1.98 8.34 2.60
N ALA A 145 2.59 7.83 1.54
CA ALA A 145 2.42 6.45 1.09
C ALA A 145 2.82 5.43 2.18
N GLN A 146 3.91 5.69 2.91
CA GLN A 146 4.33 4.84 4.02
C GLN A 146 3.31 4.87 5.17
N ASN A 147 2.75 6.03 5.50
CA ASN A 147 1.72 6.15 6.52
C ASN A 147 0.39 5.49 6.09
N THR A 148 0.04 5.57 4.81
CA THR A 148 -1.11 4.84 4.23
C THR A 148 -0.94 3.33 4.41
N LEU A 149 0.23 2.79 4.09
CA LEU A 149 0.54 1.37 4.29
C LEU A 149 0.48 0.96 5.76
N ARG A 150 1.01 1.79 6.67
CA ARG A 150 0.94 1.53 8.11
C ARG A 150 -0.49 1.53 8.63
N GLY A 151 -1.34 2.42 8.12
CA GLY A 151 -2.78 2.46 8.42
C GLY A 151 -3.53 1.21 7.98
N ARG A 152 -2.99 0.49 6.98
CA ARG A 152 -3.52 -0.78 6.48
C ARG A 152 -2.90 -2.02 7.14
N GLY A 153 -2.05 -1.84 8.16
CA GLY A 153 -1.43 -2.93 8.90
C GLY A 153 -0.02 -3.33 8.44
N TYR A 154 0.54 -2.66 7.45
CA TYR A 154 1.92 -2.87 6.99
C TYR A 154 2.91 -2.01 7.79
N PHE A 155 3.12 -2.32 9.06
CA PHE A 155 3.93 -1.48 9.97
C PHE A 155 5.41 -1.40 9.58
N GLN A 156 5.94 -2.39 8.89
CA GLN A 156 7.32 -2.43 8.43
C GLN A 156 7.51 -1.82 7.03
N ALA A 157 6.45 -1.23 6.47
CA ALA A 157 6.51 -0.65 5.12
C ALA A 157 7.58 0.43 4.99
N ARG A 158 8.31 0.40 3.87
CA ARG A 158 9.31 1.40 3.48
C ARG A 158 9.03 1.87 2.07
N VAL A 159 9.04 3.18 1.88
CA VAL A 159 8.87 3.78 0.56
C VAL A 159 10.06 4.70 0.29
N SER A 160 10.75 4.44 -0.79
CA SER A 160 11.89 5.23 -1.25
C SER A 160 11.65 5.79 -2.66
N HIS A 161 12.41 6.80 -3.04
CA HIS A 161 12.35 7.38 -4.38
C HIS A 161 13.74 7.69 -4.89
N ASP A 162 13.90 7.56 -6.21
CA ASP A 162 15.08 7.95 -6.94
C ASP A 162 14.73 8.87 -8.10
N THR A 163 15.61 9.85 -8.36
CA THR A 163 15.45 10.76 -9.49
C THR A 163 16.33 10.30 -10.64
N ILE A 164 15.69 9.88 -11.72
CA ILE A 164 16.39 9.35 -12.91
C ILE A 164 16.57 10.47 -13.93
N PRO A 165 17.81 10.89 -14.22
CA PRO A 165 18.10 11.86 -15.25
C PRO A 165 17.73 11.31 -16.63
N MET A 166 17.21 12.16 -17.48
CA MET A 166 16.96 11.84 -18.89
C MET A 166 18.12 12.32 -19.78
N LYS A 167 18.12 11.95 -21.06
CA LYS A 167 19.09 12.45 -22.05
C LYS A 167 19.22 13.97 -22.05
N HIS A 168 18.13 14.67 -21.74
CA HIS A 168 18.13 16.13 -21.62
C HIS A 168 18.34 16.53 -20.15
N PRO A 169 19.40 17.30 -19.80
CA PRO A 169 19.81 17.57 -18.41
C PRO A 169 18.77 18.30 -17.56
N ARG A 170 17.82 18.99 -18.21
CA ARG A 170 16.72 19.71 -17.52
C ARG A 170 15.47 18.86 -17.32
N LYS A 171 15.51 17.57 -17.65
CA LYS A 171 14.36 16.65 -17.53
C LYS A 171 14.74 15.45 -16.66
N ALA A 172 13.82 15.02 -15.81
CA ALA A 172 13.99 13.82 -15.01
C ALA A 172 12.67 13.07 -14.86
N LYS A 173 12.78 11.78 -14.59
CA LYS A 173 11.69 10.92 -14.13
C LYS A 173 11.94 10.55 -12.67
N LEU A 174 10.88 10.21 -11.95
CA LEU A 174 10.95 9.62 -10.63
C LEU A 174 10.76 8.12 -10.74
N SER A 175 11.48 7.37 -9.90
CA SER A 175 11.27 5.96 -9.64
C SER A 175 10.90 5.83 -8.17
N TYR A 176 9.88 5.05 -7.87
CA TYR A 176 9.50 4.74 -6.50
C TYR A 176 9.67 3.26 -6.24
N ARG A 177 10.23 2.94 -5.09
CA ARG A 177 10.34 1.56 -4.60
C ARG A 177 9.53 1.45 -3.32
N VAL A 178 8.58 0.52 -3.32
CA VAL A 178 7.67 0.24 -2.21
C VAL A 178 7.93 -1.16 -1.69
N GLU A 179 8.36 -1.25 -0.45
CA GLU A 179 8.56 -2.50 0.28
C GLU A 179 7.52 -2.55 1.40
N THR A 180 6.54 -3.44 1.31
CA THR A 180 5.43 -3.49 2.27
C THR A 180 5.79 -4.20 3.57
N GLY A 181 6.62 -5.25 3.51
CA GLY A 181 6.78 -6.16 4.64
C GLY A 181 5.53 -7.02 4.88
N PRO A 182 5.47 -7.75 6.00
CA PRO A 182 4.32 -8.58 6.36
C PRO A 182 3.12 -7.74 6.76
N LEU A 183 1.91 -8.28 6.49
CA LEU A 183 0.67 -7.73 7.00
C LEU A 183 0.50 -8.20 8.46
N PHE A 184 0.19 -7.26 9.35
CA PHE A 184 -0.08 -7.55 10.76
C PHE A 184 -1.58 -7.58 11.00
N HIS A 185 -2.04 -8.63 11.65
CA HIS A 185 -3.41 -8.80 12.09
C HIS A 185 -3.52 -8.57 13.60
N LEU A 186 -4.67 -8.05 14.01
CA LEU A 186 -5.00 -7.92 15.40
C LEU A 186 -5.48 -9.29 15.91
N ASP A 187 -4.70 -9.92 16.81
CA ASP A 187 -5.01 -11.23 17.36
C ASP A 187 -5.98 -11.13 18.53
N SER A 188 -5.67 -10.26 19.49
CA SER A 188 -6.50 -10.08 20.68
C SER A 188 -6.46 -8.67 21.24
N ILE A 189 -7.53 -8.24 21.87
CA ILE A 189 -7.62 -6.95 22.56
C ILE A 189 -7.92 -7.22 24.03
N ALA A 190 -7.01 -6.80 24.92
CA ALA A 190 -7.22 -6.84 26.35
C ALA A 190 -7.42 -5.42 26.90
N TYR A 191 -8.51 -5.22 27.61
CA TYR A 191 -8.79 -3.97 28.31
C TYR A 191 -8.37 -4.10 29.77
N LEU A 192 -7.32 -3.38 30.15
CA LEU A 192 -6.75 -3.44 31.49
C LEU A 192 -6.90 -2.09 32.22
N HIS A 193 -7.16 -2.15 33.51
CA HIS A 193 -7.16 -0.99 34.43
C HIS A 193 -8.16 0.14 34.10
N PHE A 194 -9.31 -0.21 33.52
CA PHE A 194 -10.38 0.80 33.34
C PHE A 194 -11.22 0.96 34.63
N PRO A 195 -11.72 2.19 34.91
CA PRO A 195 -12.72 2.41 35.94
C PRO A 195 -13.96 1.54 35.69
N GLN A 196 -14.60 1.06 36.75
CA GLN A 196 -15.75 0.11 36.65
C GLN A 196 -16.87 0.60 35.71
N ARG A 197 -17.12 1.90 35.64
CA ARG A 197 -18.12 2.49 34.73
C ARG A 197 -17.70 2.34 33.26
N ALA A 198 -16.41 2.52 32.94
CA ALA A 198 -15.90 2.34 31.59
C ALA A 198 -15.88 0.85 31.19
N ASP A 199 -15.50 -0.02 32.11
CA ASP A 199 -15.49 -1.47 31.87
C ASP A 199 -16.90 -2.01 31.53
N SER A 200 -17.94 -1.54 32.24
CA SER A 200 -19.33 -1.93 31.97
C SER A 200 -19.81 -1.48 30.61
N ILE A 201 -19.43 -0.28 30.16
CA ILE A 201 -19.79 0.26 28.83
C ILE A 201 -19.06 -0.55 27.74
N ILE A 202 -17.75 -0.78 27.92
CA ILE A 202 -16.94 -1.57 26.98
C ILE A 202 -17.53 -2.96 26.79
N ARG A 203 -17.85 -3.66 27.91
CA ARG A 203 -18.46 -5.00 27.84
C ARG A 203 -19.86 -5.01 27.20
N ALA A 204 -20.62 -3.94 27.39
CA ALA A 204 -21.95 -3.80 26.77
C ALA A 204 -21.88 -3.53 25.25
N THR A 205 -20.82 -2.88 24.78
CA THR A 205 -20.64 -2.51 23.36
C THR A 205 -19.81 -3.52 22.57
N MET A 206 -19.10 -4.44 23.24
CA MET A 206 -18.36 -5.48 22.54
C MET A 206 -19.30 -6.42 21.79
N PRO A 207 -19.06 -6.64 20.48
CA PRO A 207 -19.78 -7.66 19.75
C PRO A 207 -19.46 -9.03 20.38
N ARG A 208 -20.48 -9.79 20.71
CA ARG A 208 -20.34 -11.18 21.16
C ARG A 208 -19.99 -12.02 19.93
N HIS A 209 -18.76 -12.45 19.84
CA HIS A 209 -18.31 -13.43 18.87
C HIS A 209 -18.48 -14.85 19.40
#